data_8b25458385f6118d1c2257dd9c330993
#
_entry.id   8b25458385f6118d1c2257dd9c330993
#
_cell.length_a   1.000
_cell.length_b   1.000
_cell.length_c   1.000
_cell.angle_alpha   90.00
_cell.angle_beta   90.00
_cell.angle_gamma   90.00
#
_symmetry.space_group_name_H-M   'P 1'
#
loop_
_entity.id
_entity.type
_entity.pdbx_description
1 polymer ?
#
loop_
_entity_poly.entity_id
_entity_poly.type
_entity_poly.pdbx_seq_one_letter_code
_entity_poly.pdbx_strand_id
1 'polypeptide(L)'
;MKVAVLDDYQGVALEMADWHGLPPGTPVQFFRDHLASPDAIAQRLRDFPVVAIMRERTPFPRTLFERLPELRLLITTGMRNPSIDLDAATELGIMVCGTRSLGYPTAELTWGLILALLRHIPLEDAVLRQGCWQTTVGTGLHGKTLGVLGLGNLGSQVATIGAAFGM
;
A
#
# COMPACT_ATOMS: atom_id res chain seq x y z
N MET A 1 -6.00 1.72 -26.12
CA MET A 1 -6.12 1.89 -24.66
C MET A 1 -4.72 1.97 -24.08
N LYS A 2 -4.46 2.81 -23.08
CA LYS A 2 -3.15 3.06 -22.48
C LYS A 2 -3.33 3.06 -20.95
N VAL A 3 -2.47 2.39 -20.21
CA VAL A 3 -2.61 2.24 -18.77
C VAL A 3 -1.44 2.91 -18.07
N ALA A 4 -1.70 3.74 -17.05
CA ALA A 4 -0.71 4.26 -16.12
C ALA A 4 -0.81 3.52 -14.79
N VAL A 5 0.32 3.12 -14.23
CA VAL A 5 0.43 2.60 -12.86
C VAL A 5 1.31 3.57 -12.07
N LEU A 6 0.73 4.18 -11.04
CA LEU A 6 1.41 5.21 -10.24
C LEU A 6 2.04 4.64 -8.97
N ASP A 7 3.04 5.36 -8.48
CA ASP A 7 3.65 5.14 -7.16
C ASP A 7 4.20 3.72 -6.94
N ASP A 8 4.70 3.08 -8.01
CA ASP A 8 5.35 1.77 -7.93
C ASP A 8 6.80 1.90 -7.42
N TYR A 9 6.96 2.41 -6.19
CA TYR A 9 8.28 2.68 -5.58
C TYR A 9 9.20 1.46 -5.52
N GLN A 10 8.61 0.27 -5.41
CA GLN A 10 9.35 -0.99 -5.31
C GLN A 10 9.67 -1.57 -6.69
N GLY A 11 9.01 -1.08 -7.75
CA GLY A 11 9.16 -1.58 -9.11
C GLY A 11 8.64 -2.99 -9.31
N VAL A 12 7.60 -3.37 -8.53
CA VAL A 12 7.05 -4.75 -8.50
C VAL A 12 5.74 -4.89 -9.26
N ALA A 13 5.10 -3.80 -9.67
CA ALA A 13 3.77 -3.85 -10.26
C ALA A 13 3.70 -4.73 -11.52
N LEU A 14 4.80 -4.81 -12.30
CA LEU A 14 4.89 -5.68 -13.48
C LEU A 14 4.75 -7.17 -13.10
N GLU A 15 5.28 -7.57 -11.95
CA GLU A 15 5.30 -8.97 -11.48
C GLU A 15 4.05 -9.33 -10.66
N MET A 16 3.37 -8.32 -10.09
CA MET A 16 2.24 -8.52 -9.17
C MET A 16 0.88 -8.68 -9.86
N ALA A 17 0.81 -8.54 -11.18
CA ALA A 17 -0.42 -8.70 -11.95
C ALA A 17 -0.16 -9.38 -13.29
N ASP A 18 -1.16 -10.11 -13.79
CA ASP A 18 -1.12 -10.68 -15.14
C ASP A 18 -1.53 -9.61 -16.17
N TRP A 19 -0.55 -8.89 -16.67
CA TRP A 19 -0.73 -7.88 -17.71
C TRP A 19 -0.98 -8.47 -19.11
N HIS A 20 -0.75 -9.78 -19.29
CA HIS A 20 -1.04 -10.47 -20.54
C HIS A 20 -2.54 -10.65 -20.79
N GLY A 21 -3.36 -10.56 -19.72
CA GLY A 21 -4.81 -10.55 -19.82
C GLY A 21 -5.40 -9.26 -20.44
N LEU A 22 -4.59 -8.24 -20.67
CA LEU A 22 -5.02 -7.02 -21.35
C LEU A 22 -5.15 -7.25 -22.87
N PRO A 23 -6.01 -6.48 -23.57
CA PRO A 23 -6.09 -6.53 -25.03
C PRO A 23 -4.71 -6.38 -25.68
N PRO A 24 -4.42 -7.15 -26.76
CA PRO A 24 -3.13 -7.08 -27.44
C PRO A 24 -2.76 -5.66 -27.83
N GLY A 25 -1.49 -5.28 -27.59
CA GLY A 25 -0.98 -3.95 -27.91
C GLY A 25 -1.39 -2.85 -26.93
N THR A 26 -1.90 -3.19 -25.73
CA THR A 26 -2.15 -2.22 -24.66
C THR A 26 -0.86 -1.83 -23.97
N PRO A 27 -0.32 -0.60 -24.16
CA PRO A 27 0.86 -0.16 -23.44
C PRO A 27 0.52 0.11 -21.97
N VAL A 28 1.33 -0.43 -21.07
CA VAL A 28 1.28 -0.17 -19.64
C VAL A 28 2.54 0.60 -19.23
N GLN A 29 2.36 1.76 -18.62
CA GLN A 29 3.47 2.59 -18.15
C GLN A 29 3.52 2.60 -16.63
N PHE A 30 4.64 2.18 -16.05
CA PHE A 30 4.89 2.14 -14.62
C PHE A 30 5.69 3.37 -14.17
N PHE A 31 5.14 4.15 -13.25
CA PHE A 31 5.80 5.30 -12.65
C PHE A 31 6.27 4.94 -11.24
N ARG A 32 7.60 4.95 -11.06
CA ARG A 32 8.25 4.59 -9.79
C ARG A 32 8.50 5.79 -8.88
N ASP A 33 8.30 6.99 -9.40
CA ASP A 33 8.40 8.26 -8.67
C ASP A 33 7.04 8.71 -8.19
N HIS A 34 7.05 9.62 -7.22
CA HIS A 34 5.85 10.32 -6.74
C HIS A 34 5.87 11.78 -7.18
N LEU A 35 4.75 12.26 -7.67
CA LEU A 35 4.54 13.67 -7.97
C LEU A 35 3.65 14.31 -6.90
N ALA A 36 4.18 15.33 -6.20
CA ALA A 36 3.41 16.09 -5.23
C ALA A 36 2.59 17.24 -5.86
N SER A 37 2.98 17.72 -7.05
CA SER A 37 2.30 18.82 -7.72
C SER A 37 1.08 18.33 -8.50
N PRO A 38 -0.14 18.86 -8.22
CA PRO A 38 -1.34 18.56 -9.00
C PRO A 38 -1.19 18.86 -10.49
N ASP A 39 -0.43 19.90 -10.85
CA ASP A 39 -0.16 20.25 -12.24
C ASP A 39 0.67 19.19 -12.95
N ALA A 40 1.72 18.72 -12.29
CA ALA A 40 2.58 17.67 -12.82
C ALA A 40 1.83 16.34 -12.96
N ILE A 41 0.96 16.00 -11.98
CA ILE A 41 0.10 14.82 -12.04
C ILE A 41 -0.85 14.90 -13.23
N ALA A 42 -1.56 16.03 -13.39
CA ALA A 42 -2.49 16.24 -14.48
C ALA A 42 -1.79 16.17 -15.85
N GLN A 43 -0.61 16.78 -15.98
CA GLN A 43 0.19 16.72 -17.20
C GLN A 43 0.62 15.28 -17.52
N ARG A 44 1.10 14.54 -16.51
CA ARG A 44 1.51 13.12 -16.66
C ARG A 44 0.37 12.23 -17.14
N LEU A 45 -0.83 12.43 -16.58
CA LEU A 45 -1.96 11.53 -16.76
C LEU A 45 -2.93 11.93 -17.87
N ARG A 46 -2.75 13.08 -18.50
CA ARG A 46 -3.67 13.67 -19.47
C ARG A 46 -4.16 12.72 -20.56
N ASP A 47 -3.25 11.85 -21.06
CA ASP A 47 -3.51 10.96 -22.20
C ASP A 47 -3.81 9.51 -21.77
N PHE A 48 -4.08 9.28 -20.48
CA PHE A 48 -4.30 7.93 -19.96
C PHE A 48 -5.78 7.69 -19.65
N PRO A 49 -6.46 6.83 -20.44
CA PRO A 49 -7.84 6.46 -20.16
C PRO A 49 -7.99 5.52 -18.95
N VAL A 50 -6.91 4.85 -18.54
CA VAL A 50 -6.90 3.94 -17.40
C VAL A 50 -5.73 4.28 -16.49
N VAL A 51 -6.02 4.50 -15.19
CA VAL A 51 -5.00 4.78 -14.18
C VAL A 51 -5.18 3.83 -13.01
N ALA A 52 -4.11 3.16 -12.61
CA ALA A 52 -4.03 2.36 -11.40
C ALA A 52 -3.19 3.08 -10.34
N ILE A 53 -3.74 3.22 -9.14
CA ILE A 53 -3.12 3.93 -8.01
C ILE A 53 -2.90 3.02 -6.82
N MET A 54 -1.88 3.32 -6.04
CA MET A 54 -1.52 2.60 -4.84
C MET A 54 -2.11 3.30 -3.60
N ARG A 55 -3.31 2.86 -3.18
CA ARG A 55 -3.99 3.40 -1.99
C ARG A 55 -4.09 4.94 -2.05
N GLU A 56 -3.86 5.60 -0.94
CA GLU A 56 -3.95 7.05 -0.75
C GLU A 56 -2.67 7.81 -1.15
N ARG A 57 -1.70 7.18 -1.87
CA ARG A 57 -0.42 7.82 -2.22
C ARG A 57 -0.60 9.04 -3.12
N THR A 58 -1.43 8.92 -4.15
CA THR A 58 -1.82 10.04 -5.02
C THR A 58 -3.30 10.32 -4.86
N PRO A 59 -3.70 11.49 -4.29
CA PRO A 59 -5.11 11.88 -4.17
C PRO A 59 -5.74 12.21 -5.53
N PHE A 60 -7.03 11.90 -5.65
CA PHE A 60 -7.85 12.21 -6.83
C PHE A 60 -9.06 13.07 -6.45
N PRO A 61 -8.87 14.37 -6.13
CA PRO A 61 -9.96 15.30 -5.90
C PRO A 61 -10.62 15.70 -7.22
N ARG A 62 -11.81 16.34 -7.15
CA ARG A 62 -12.54 16.89 -8.29
C ARG A 62 -11.64 17.70 -9.23
N THR A 63 -10.84 18.59 -8.68
CA THR A 63 -9.94 19.46 -9.44
C THR A 63 -8.89 18.73 -10.27
N LEU A 64 -8.53 17.51 -9.91
CA LEU A 64 -7.67 16.65 -10.72
C LEU A 64 -8.48 15.95 -11.81
N PHE A 65 -9.65 15.37 -11.48
CA PHE A 65 -10.51 14.70 -12.45
C PHE A 65 -10.90 15.60 -13.62
N GLU A 66 -11.26 16.86 -13.37
CA GLU A 66 -11.62 17.86 -14.38
C GLU A 66 -10.49 18.16 -15.39
N ARG A 67 -9.26 17.79 -15.04
CA ARG A 67 -8.05 18.01 -15.87
C ARG A 67 -7.62 16.76 -16.63
N LEU A 68 -8.34 15.65 -16.48
CA LEU A 68 -8.04 14.35 -17.08
C LEU A 68 -9.13 13.95 -18.09
N PRO A 69 -9.20 14.62 -19.26
CA PRO A 69 -10.31 14.46 -20.21
C PRO A 69 -10.41 13.04 -20.80
N GLU A 70 -9.31 12.31 -20.82
CA GLU A 70 -9.27 10.95 -21.37
C GLU A 70 -9.55 9.86 -20.31
N LEU A 71 -9.54 10.20 -19.02
CA LEU A 71 -9.71 9.22 -17.94
C LEU A 71 -11.12 8.62 -17.97
N ARG A 72 -11.20 7.29 -18.00
CA ARG A 72 -12.43 6.50 -18.00
C ARG A 72 -12.49 5.51 -16.85
N LEU A 73 -11.32 5.04 -16.37
CA LEU A 73 -11.23 4.05 -15.31
C LEU A 73 -10.09 4.40 -14.36
N LEU A 74 -10.43 4.56 -13.09
CA LEU A 74 -9.48 4.67 -11.98
C LEU A 74 -9.55 3.39 -11.14
N ILE A 75 -8.42 2.72 -10.95
CA ILE A 75 -8.31 1.52 -10.13
C ILE A 75 -7.48 1.85 -8.89
N THR A 76 -8.00 1.60 -7.70
CA THR A 76 -7.24 1.73 -6.45
C THR A 76 -6.97 0.37 -5.82
N THR A 77 -5.76 0.17 -5.31
CA THR A 77 -5.46 -1.01 -4.50
C THR A 77 -6.17 -0.89 -3.14
N GLY A 78 -7.01 -1.89 -2.82
CA GLY A 78 -7.92 -1.87 -1.68
C GLY A 78 -9.32 -1.40 -2.05
N MET A 79 -10.32 -1.82 -1.25
CA MET A 79 -11.75 -1.57 -1.54
C MET A 79 -12.22 -0.16 -1.16
N ARG A 80 -11.47 0.57 -0.36
CA ARG A 80 -11.80 1.93 0.08
C ARG A 80 -10.58 2.82 -0.04
N ASN A 81 -10.81 4.01 -0.58
CA ASN A 81 -9.77 5.04 -0.68
C ASN A 81 -10.42 6.42 -0.45
N PRO A 82 -10.29 7.00 0.77
CA PRO A 82 -10.89 8.28 1.11
C PRO A 82 -10.24 9.48 0.38
N SER A 83 -9.13 9.29 -0.32
CA SER A 83 -8.47 10.33 -1.09
C SER A 83 -9.03 10.47 -2.52
N ILE A 84 -10.07 9.70 -2.87
CA ILE A 84 -10.78 9.78 -4.16
C ILE A 84 -12.14 10.46 -3.96
N ASP A 85 -12.41 11.51 -4.71
CA ASP A 85 -13.74 12.13 -4.78
C ASP A 85 -14.65 11.29 -5.70
N LEU A 86 -15.37 10.34 -5.09
CA LEU A 86 -16.26 9.42 -5.81
C LEU A 86 -17.45 10.11 -6.45
N ASP A 87 -17.96 11.19 -5.85
CA ASP A 87 -19.06 11.96 -6.38
C ASP A 87 -18.63 12.68 -7.67
N ALA A 88 -17.46 13.32 -7.64
CA ALA A 88 -16.88 13.93 -8.82
C ALA A 88 -16.59 12.91 -9.93
N ALA A 89 -16.04 11.74 -9.59
CA ALA A 89 -15.82 10.68 -10.58
C ALA A 89 -17.11 10.23 -11.25
N THR A 90 -18.18 10.05 -10.46
CA THR A 90 -19.50 9.65 -10.97
C THR A 90 -20.10 10.70 -11.90
N GLU A 91 -20.09 11.98 -11.50
CA GLU A 91 -20.59 13.09 -12.31
C GLU A 91 -19.85 13.23 -13.65
N LEU A 92 -18.54 12.96 -13.65
CA LEU A 92 -17.68 13.02 -14.84
C LEU A 92 -17.69 11.71 -15.67
N GLY A 93 -18.48 10.71 -15.27
CA GLY A 93 -18.58 9.43 -15.97
C GLY A 93 -17.33 8.56 -15.88
N ILE A 94 -16.51 8.76 -14.83
CA ILE A 94 -15.30 7.99 -14.58
C ILE A 94 -15.64 6.80 -13.68
N MET A 95 -15.36 5.59 -14.13
CA MET A 95 -15.53 4.38 -13.32
C MET A 95 -14.41 4.29 -12.28
N VAL A 96 -14.75 4.03 -11.02
CA VAL A 96 -13.78 3.79 -9.96
C VAL A 96 -13.93 2.36 -9.45
N CYS A 97 -12.84 1.59 -9.49
CA CYS A 97 -12.80 0.21 -9.02
C CYS A 97 -11.76 0.03 -7.90
N GLY A 98 -12.16 -0.68 -6.85
CA GLY A 98 -11.23 -1.15 -5.82
C GLY A 98 -10.81 -2.60 -6.05
N THR A 99 -9.68 -3.00 -5.46
CA THR A 99 -9.25 -4.40 -5.45
C THR A 99 -9.39 -5.02 -4.07
N ARG A 100 -9.48 -6.33 -4.00
CA ARG A 100 -9.39 -7.04 -2.71
C ARG A 100 -8.00 -6.87 -2.12
N SER A 101 -7.94 -6.75 -0.79
CA SER A 101 -6.68 -6.72 -0.03
C SER A 101 -6.46 -8.05 0.68
N LEU A 102 -5.18 -8.42 0.82
CA LEU A 102 -4.80 -9.52 1.69
C LEU A 102 -4.99 -9.07 3.15
N GLY A 103 -5.63 -9.93 3.94
CA GLY A 103 -6.00 -9.58 5.33
C GLY A 103 -4.90 -9.80 6.37
N TYR A 104 -3.77 -10.44 6.01
CA TYR A 104 -2.75 -10.91 6.95
C TYR A 104 -1.42 -10.12 6.94
N PRO A 105 -0.92 -9.54 5.84
CA PRO A 105 0.43 -8.97 5.81
C PRO A 105 0.68 -7.88 6.83
N THR A 106 -0.34 -7.08 7.15
CA THR A 106 -0.23 -6.01 8.15
C THR A 106 -0.06 -6.58 9.57
N ALA A 107 -0.77 -7.67 9.89
CA ALA A 107 -0.63 -8.34 11.18
C ALA A 107 0.75 -8.99 11.32
N GLU A 108 1.25 -9.62 10.25
CA GLU A 108 2.61 -10.18 10.20
C GLU A 108 3.67 -9.11 10.41
N LEU A 109 3.60 -7.99 9.69
CA LEU A 109 4.54 -6.89 9.85
C LEU A 109 4.46 -6.29 11.28
N THR A 110 3.26 -6.16 11.85
CA THR A 110 3.07 -5.68 13.22
C THR A 110 3.85 -6.54 14.20
N TRP A 111 3.73 -7.86 14.11
CA TRP A 111 4.47 -8.78 14.98
C TRP A 111 5.97 -8.79 14.67
N GLY A 112 6.35 -8.69 13.41
CA GLY A 112 7.74 -8.51 13.03
C GLY A 112 8.38 -7.29 13.71
N LEU A 113 7.68 -6.15 13.72
CA LEU A 113 8.15 -4.92 14.37
C LEU A 113 8.17 -5.04 15.90
N ILE A 114 7.13 -5.62 16.53
CA ILE A 114 7.09 -5.85 17.98
C ILE A 114 8.29 -6.71 18.43
N LEU A 115 8.52 -7.82 17.73
CA LEU A 115 9.64 -8.72 18.04
C LEU A 115 10.99 -8.04 17.76
N ALA A 116 11.13 -7.36 16.64
CA ALA A 116 12.35 -6.62 16.30
C ALA A 116 12.71 -5.57 17.35
N LEU A 117 11.70 -4.84 17.84
CA LEU A 117 11.88 -3.82 18.87
C LEU A 117 12.26 -4.44 20.22
N LEU A 118 11.47 -5.39 20.72
CA LEU A 118 11.62 -5.92 22.07
C LEU A 118 12.81 -6.88 22.22
N ARG A 119 13.21 -7.53 21.15
CA ARG A 119 14.35 -8.44 21.13
C ARG A 119 15.61 -7.81 20.51
N HIS A 120 15.57 -6.52 20.16
CA HIS A 120 16.66 -5.76 19.54
C HIS A 120 17.24 -6.43 18.27
N ILE A 121 16.40 -7.13 17.48
CA ILE A 121 16.86 -7.96 16.35
C ILE A 121 17.73 -7.17 15.35
N PRO A 122 17.38 -5.96 14.90
CA PRO A 122 18.23 -5.21 13.96
C PRO A 122 19.59 -4.83 14.54
N LEU A 123 19.64 -4.52 15.85
CA LEU A 123 20.87 -4.18 16.53
C LEU A 123 21.77 -5.40 16.66
N GLU A 124 21.24 -6.54 17.12
CA GLU A 124 22.00 -7.78 17.28
C GLU A 124 22.48 -8.34 15.93
N ASP A 125 21.70 -8.21 14.85
CA ASP A 125 22.15 -8.57 13.50
C ASP A 125 23.34 -7.68 13.06
N ALA A 126 23.26 -6.38 13.27
CA ALA A 126 24.34 -5.44 12.91
C ALA A 126 25.63 -5.72 13.71
N VAL A 127 25.49 -5.99 15.01
CA VAL A 127 26.61 -6.30 15.91
C VAL A 127 27.25 -7.66 15.58
N LEU A 128 26.43 -8.66 15.26
CA LEU A 128 26.93 -9.98 14.84
C LEU A 128 27.76 -9.89 13.56
N ARG A 129 27.32 -9.08 12.58
CA ARG A 129 28.09 -8.82 11.34
C ARG A 129 29.44 -8.14 11.58
N GLN A 130 29.62 -7.48 12.73
CA GLN A 130 30.88 -6.89 13.17
C GLN A 130 31.74 -7.85 13.99
N GLY A 131 31.34 -9.12 14.13
CA GLY A 131 32.07 -10.14 14.86
C GLY A 131 31.86 -10.13 16.39
N CYS A 132 30.84 -9.36 16.87
CA CYS A 132 30.47 -9.36 18.29
C CYS A 132 29.24 -10.26 18.53
N TRP A 133 29.05 -10.71 19.78
CA TRP A 133 27.99 -11.65 20.13
C TRP A 133 27.24 -11.21 21.37
N GLN A 134 25.91 -11.22 21.29
CA GLN A 134 24.98 -10.93 22.39
C GLN A 134 25.34 -9.68 23.22
N THR A 135 25.04 -8.51 22.67
CA THR A 135 25.36 -7.22 23.35
C THR A 135 24.18 -6.68 24.16
N THR A 136 22.96 -7.22 23.95
CA THR A 136 21.77 -6.75 24.65
C THR A 136 20.99 -7.90 25.29
N VAL A 137 20.12 -7.53 26.25
CA VAL A 137 19.11 -8.43 26.83
C VAL A 137 17.74 -7.90 26.42
N GLY A 138 17.05 -8.65 25.55
CA GLY A 138 15.71 -8.28 25.07
C GLY A 138 14.62 -8.53 26.13
N THR A 139 13.48 -7.87 25.93
CA THR A 139 12.28 -8.05 26.76
C THR A 139 11.45 -9.22 26.26
N GLY A 140 11.07 -10.14 27.14
CA GLY A 140 10.12 -11.22 26.86
C GLY A 140 8.68 -10.72 26.78
N LEU A 141 7.86 -11.36 25.96
CA LEU A 141 6.44 -11.03 25.78
C LEU A 141 5.53 -11.75 26.78
N HIS A 142 5.92 -12.96 27.18
CA HIS A 142 5.13 -13.78 28.09
C HIS A 142 4.76 -13.04 29.39
N GLY A 143 3.51 -13.05 29.76
CA GLY A 143 2.98 -12.35 30.94
C GLY A 143 2.89 -10.82 30.80
N LYS A 144 3.16 -10.26 29.65
CA LYS A 144 2.96 -8.83 29.37
C LYS A 144 1.55 -8.58 28.85
N THR A 145 1.11 -7.33 28.92
CA THR A 145 -0.19 -6.92 28.40
C THR A 145 -0.03 -6.26 27.02
N LEU A 146 -0.77 -6.77 26.04
CA LEU A 146 -0.89 -6.15 24.72
C LEU A 146 -2.13 -5.25 24.70
N GLY A 147 -1.93 -3.94 24.55
CA GLY A 147 -3.02 -2.99 24.28
C GLY A 147 -3.31 -2.93 22.78
N VAL A 148 -4.57 -3.16 22.39
CA VAL A 148 -5.01 -3.07 20.99
C VAL A 148 -6.09 -2.01 20.85
N LEU A 149 -5.78 -0.90 20.16
CA LEU A 149 -6.76 0.11 19.82
C LEU A 149 -7.44 -0.26 18.50
N GLY A 150 -8.74 -0.62 18.56
CA GLY A 150 -9.49 -1.10 17.40
C GLY A 150 -9.38 -2.62 17.20
N LEU A 151 -10.46 -3.34 17.55
CA LEU A 151 -10.52 -4.80 17.47
C LEU A 151 -11.31 -5.27 16.22
N GLY A 152 -11.03 -4.63 15.06
CA GLY A 152 -11.52 -5.05 13.76
C GLY A 152 -10.70 -6.22 13.20
N ASN A 153 -10.77 -6.43 11.88
CA ASN A 153 -10.12 -7.57 11.22
C ASN A 153 -8.61 -7.68 11.54
N LEU A 154 -7.86 -6.59 11.48
CA LEU A 154 -6.42 -6.59 11.76
C LEU A 154 -6.13 -6.68 13.25
N GLY A 155 -6.82 -5.87 14.06
CA GLY A 155 -6.61 -5.87 15.52
C GLY A 155 -6.93 -7.23 16.17
N SER A 156 -7.95 -7.93 15.70
CA SER A 156 -8.28 -9.28 16.16
C SER A 156 -7.19 -10.29 15.84
N GLN A 157 -6.59 -10.22 14.64
CA GLN A 157 -5.46 -11.08 14.28
C GLN A 157 -4.24 -10.82 15.17
N VAL A 158 -3.91 -9.54 15.38
CA VAL A 158 -2.80 -9.15 16.26
C VAL A 158 -3.03 -9.62 17.69
N ALA A 159 -4.25 -9.46 18.21
CA ALA A 159 -4.60 -9.92 19.56
C ALA A 159 -4.53 -11.45 19.71
N THR A 160 -5.00 -12.21 18.71
CA THR A 160 -4.93 -13.68 18.71
C THR A 160 -3.48 -14.17 18.77
N ILE A 161 -2.59 -13.55 17.99
CA ILE A 161 -1.16 -13.89 17.99
C ILE A 161 -0.53 -13.49 19.36
N GLY A 162 -0.94 -12.36 19.94
CA GLY A 162 -0.50 -11.94 21.28
C GLY A 162 -0.82 -12.96 22.35
N ALA A 163 -2.03 -13.52 22.33
CA ALA A 163 -2.41 -14.59 23.23
C ALA A 163 -1.54 -15.85 23.08
N ALA A 164 -1.14 -16.18 21.83
CA ALA A 164 -0.21 -17.30 21.56
C ALA A 164 1.21 -17.05 22.13
N PHE A 165 1.62 -15.78 22.27
CA PHE A 165 2.85 -15.41 22.98
C PHE A 165 2.68 -15.37 24.51
N GLY A 166 1.51 -15.70 25.06
CA GLY A 166 1.24 -15.69 26.50
C GLY A 166 1.06 -14.28 27.08
N MET A 167 0.62 -13.33 26.26
CA MET A 167 0.27 -11.97 26.69
C MET A 167 -1.17 -11.89 27.19
#